data_e8b472516355b7785f7b6a6b7a28f786
#
_entry.id   e8b472516355b7785f7b6a6b7a28f786
#
_cell.length_a   1.000
_cell.length_b   1.000
_cell.length_c   1.000
_cell.angle_alpha   90.00
_cell.angle_beta   90.00
_cell.angle_gamma   90.00
#
_symmetry.space_group_name_H-M   'P 1'
#
loop_
_entity.id
_entity.type
_entity.pdbx_description
1 polymer ?
#
loop_
_entity_poly.entity_id
_entity_poly.type
_entity_poly.pdbx_seq_one_letter_code
_entity_poly.pdbx_strand_id
1 'polypeptide(L)'
;MGLITAAGASISSVLGDQWKEYFYCSEMDTNVLVRKGQKNNGKSGLLNRGGSENVITNGSTIVVNEGQCMIIVDQGAIVDVCAEPGAYTYDTSTEPSVFTGGLGAGLAASFEQFKARFTYGGVTAHDQRIYYFNTKDIIGNKYGTANPVPFRVVDKNIGLDVDIAIRCFGEYAYRLSDPILFYKNICGNVNTDYTQDRIENQLRTELLTALQPAFGKISEMGIRYSSVVNHTTDLAIALNEVLSDSWGAKYGIVFTAFGISSL
;
A
#
# COMPACT_ATOMS: atom_id res chain seq x y z
N MET A 1 15.17 -19.84 5.36
CA MET A 1 14.28 -19.23 6.37
C MET A 1 14.64 -17.77 6.45
N GLY A 2 13.67 -16.90 6.58
CA GLY A 2 13.92 -15.44 6.59
C GLY A 2 14.37 -14.90 7.95
N LEU A 3 14.66 -13.60 8.02
CA LEU A 3 14.96 -12.88 9.27
C LEU A 3 13.83 -12.98 10.29
N ILE A 4 12.60 -13.18 9.84
CA ILE A 4 11.46 -13.46 10.69
C ILE A 4 11.00 -14.89 10.47
N THR A 5 10.71 -15.60 11.56
CA THR A 5 10.17 -16.96 11.54
C THR A 5 8.82 -16.95 12.23
N ALA A 6 7.84 -17.69 11.67
CA ALA A 6 6.54 -17.81 12.29
C ALA A 6 6.66 -18.48 13.68
N ALA A 7 6.22 -17.81 14.72
CA ALA A 7 6.11 -18.38 16.05
C ALA A 7 4.88 -19.30 16.08
N GLY A 8 5.09 -20.58 16.32
CA GLY A 8 4.03 -21.58 16.39
C GLY A 8 2.91 -21.21 17.38
N ALA A 9 1.72 -21.58 17.01
CA ALA A 9 0.40 -21.20 17.49
C ALA A 9 0.11 -21.35 19.00
N SER A 10 0.71 -20.53 19.87
CA SER A 10 0.20 -20.37 21.24
C SER A 10 0.53 -19.00 21.83
N ILE A 11 0.09 -17.95 21.12
CA ILE A 11 0.50 -16.57 21.42
C ILE A 11 -0.23 -15.99 22.62
N SER A 12 -1.42 -16.46 22.97
CA SER A 12 -2.20 -15.88 24.06
C SER A 12 -1.67 -16.15 25.47
N SER A 13 -0.83 -17.17 25.64
CA SER A 13 -0.25 -17.51 26.94
C SER A 13 1.21 -17.09 27.12
N VAL A 14 1.92 -16.81 26.01
CA VAL A 14 3.37 -16.51 26.05
C VAL A 14 3.66 -15.02 26.20
N LEU A 15 2.74 -14.15 25.81
CA LEU A 15 2.90 -12.69 25.94
C LEU A 15 2.81 -12.19 27.38
N GLY A 16 2.37 -13.01 28.33
CA GLY A 16 2.23 -12.62 29.74
C GLY A 16 3.49 -12.67 30.57
N ASP A 17 4.45 -13.52 30.22
CA ASP A 17 5.51 -13.90 31.21
C ASP A 17 6.96 -13.72 30.72
N GLN A 18 7.23 -13.33 29.48
CA GLN A 18 8.62 -13.15 29.04
C GLN A 18 8.91 -11.73 28.57
N TRP A 19 9.83 -11.10 29.25
CA TRP A 19 10.45 -9.78 29.14
C TRP A 19 11.10 -9.46 27.77
N LYS A 20 10.51 -9.92 26.64
CA LYS A 20 11.04 -9.65 25.32
C LYS A 20 10.40 -8.40 24.73
N GLU A 21 11.21 -7.60 24.07
CA GLU A 21 10.73 -6.50 23.25
C GLU A 21 9.75 -7.03 22.21
N TYR A 22 8.65 -6.33 21.98
CA TYR A 22 7.80 -6.61 20.84
C TYR A 22 7.44 -5.33 20.09
N PHE A 23 7.35 -5.50 18.79
CA PHE A 23 6.98 -4.45 17.85
C PHE A 23 5.59 -4.74 17.31
N TYR A 24 4.80 -3.69 17.21
CA TYR A 24 3.43 -3.78 16.73
C TYR A 24 2.99 -2.46 16.09
N CYS A 25 1.91 -2.50 15.38
CA CYS A 25 1.17 -1.33 14.95
C CYS A 25 -0.24 -1.42 15.52
N SER A 26 -0.66 -0.38 16.24
CA SER A 26 -2.06 -0.22 16.63
C SER A 26 -2.95 -0.15 15.40
N GLU A 27 -4.25 -0.25 15.57
CA GLU A 27 -5.21 -0.09 14.50
C GLU A 27 -4.91 1.19 13.70
N MET A 28 -4.88 1.02 12.37
CA MET A 28 -4.67 2.13 11.44
C MET A 28 -6.03 2.60 10.95
N ASP A 29 -6.31 3.88 11.15
CA ASP A 29 -7.46 4.53 10.56
C ASP A 29 -7.40 4.47 9.04
N THR A 30 -8.53 4.59 8.38
CA THR A 30 -8.63 4.51 6.91
C THR A 30 -7.81 5.56 6.18
N ASN A 31 -7.51 6.69 6.82
CA ASN A 31 -6.70 7.77 6.26
C ASN A 31 -5.20 7.60 6.50
N VAL A 32 -4.76 6.62 7.30
CA VAL A 32 -3.34 6.34 7.55
C VAL A 32 -2.88 5.27 6.58
N LEU A 33 -1.91 5.62 5.72
CA LEU A 33 -1.34 4.71 4.72
C LEU A 33 -0.12 3.97 5.25
N VAL A 34 0.74 4.67 6.02
CA VAL A 34 1.95 4.10 6.60
C VAL A 34 2.14 4.61 8.01
N ARG A 35 2.57 3.73 8.91
CA ARG A 35 2.90 4.06 10.30
C ARG A 35 4.21 3.43 10.70
N LYS A 36 5.05 4.16 11.42
CA LYS A 36 6.23 3.60 12.08
C LYS A 36 5.79 2.64 13.18
N GLY A 37 6.39 1.45 13.23
CA GLY A 37 6.13 0.46 14.27
C GLY A 37 6.41 0.99 15.65
N GLN A 38 5.55 0.60 16.58
CA GLN A 38 5.67 0.94 18.00
C GLN A 38 6.44 -0.19 18.72
N LYS A 39 7.39 0.20 19.56
CA LYS A 39 8.17 -0.72 20.39
C LYS A 39 7.59 -0.75 21.79
N ASN A 40 7.25 -1.95 22.27
CA ASN A 40 6.89 -2.15 23.66
C ASN A 40 8.02 -2.93 24.37
N ASN A 41 8.63 -2.31 25.34
CA ASN A 41 9.78 -2.85 26.07
C ASN A 41 9.37 -3.70 27.28
N GLY A 42 8.15 -4.23 27.33
CA GLY A 42 7.66 -4.93 28.52
C GLY A 42 7.63 -4.03 29.78
N LYS A 43 7.54 -4.62 30.97
CA LYS A 43 7.61 -3.84 32.22
C LYS A 43 9.02 -3.25 32.36
N SER A 44 9.14 -1.95 32.15
CA SER A 44 10.35 -1.17 32.31
C SER A 44 10.95 -1.36 33.69
N GLY A 45 11.97 -2.17 33.81
CA GLY A 45 12.88 -2.10 34.97
C GLY A 45 13.64 -0.77 34.92
N LEU A 46 13.92 -0.19 36.08
CA LEU A 46 14.59 1.13 36.25
C LEU A 46 15.92 1.27 35.50
N LEU A 47 16.48 0.18 34.99
CA LEU A 47 17.77 0.10 34.30
C LEU A 47 17.73 0.13 32.78
N ASN A 48 16.54 0.06 32.16
CA ASN A 48 16.43 -0.05 30.68
C ASN A 48 15.84 1.21 30.00
N ARG A 49 16.18 2.40 30.49
CA ARG A 49 15.77 3.69 29.95
C ARG A 49 16.55 4.16 28.72
N GLY A 50 17.48 3.36 28.20
CA GLY A 50 18.41 3.77 27.16
C GLY A 50 18.45 2.92 25.89
N GLY A 51 17.51 2.01 25.66
CA GLY A 51 17.46 1.26 24.41
C GLY A 51 17.15 2.19 23.24
N SER A 52 18.02 2.22 22.23
CA SER A 52 17.79 2.96 20.99
C SER A 52 16.43 2.54 20.40
N GLU A 53 15.57 3.50 20.08
CA GLU A 53 14.26 3.23 19.43
C GLU A 53 14.43 2.53 18.07
N ASN A 54 15.59 2.65 17.47
CA ASN A 54 15.90 2.17 16.12
C ASN A 54 16.82 0.94 16.13
N VAL A 55 16.67 0.05 17.11
CA VAL A 55 17.37 -1.25 17.14
C VAL A 55 16.36 -2.35 17.45
N ILE A 56 16.35 -3.38 16.62
CA ILE A 56 15.56 -4.59 16.83
C ILE A 56 16.48 -5.64 17.45
N THR A 57 16.19 -6.03 18.67
CA THR A 57 16.99 -7.04 19.37
C THR A 57 16.68 -8.44 18.81
N ASN A 58 17.72 -9.27 18.65
CA ASN A 58 17.51 -10.66 18.26
C ASN A 58 16.58 -11.40 19.25
N GLY A 59 15.58 -12.10 18.71
CA GLY A 59 14.53 -12.74 19.51
C GLY A 59 13.35 -11.82 19.85
N SER A 60 13.32 -10.55 19.41
CA SER A 60 12.14 -9.69 19.49
C SER A 60 10.96 -10.26 18.73
N THR A 61 9.75 -10.03 19.23
CA THR A 61 8.52 -10.42 18.53
C THR A 61 8.01 -9.27 17.68
N ILE A 62 7.63 -9.55 16.44
CA ILE A 62 7.00 -8.59 15.52
C ILE A 62 5.60 -9.09 15.22
N VAL A 63 4.59 -8.27 15.46
CA VAL A 63 3.17 -8.61 15.23
C VAL A 63 2.69 -7.90 13.99
N VAL A 64 2.09 -8.65 13.07
CA VAL A 64 1.44 -8.15 11.86
C VAL A 64 -0.05 -8.46 11.97
N ASN A 65 -0.89 -7.44 11.88
CA ASN A 65 -2.34 -7.61 11.94
C ASN A 65 -2.96 -7.77 10.54
N GLU A 66 -4.18 -8.28 10.49
CA GLU A 66 -4.98 -8.29 9.25
C GLU A 66 -5.07 -6.90 8.61
N GLY A 67 -4.89 -6.87 7.29
CA GLY A 67 -4.90 -5.62 6.54
C GLY A 67 -3.66 -4.75 6.72
N GLN A 68 -2.58 -5.33 7.22
CA GLN A 68 -1.28 -4.67 7.33
C GLN A 68 -0.22 -5.44 6.57
N CYS A 69 0.75 -4.72 6.01
CA CYS A 69 2.02 -5.26 5.55
C CYS A 69 3.14 -4.58 6.32
N MET A 70 4.05 -5.36 6.87
CA MET A 70 5.21 -4.87 7.59
C MET A 70 6.46 -4.95 6.71
N ILE A 71 7.30 -3.92 6.77
CA ILE A 71 8.66 -3.94 6.23
C ILE A 71 9.68 -3.62 7.32
N ILE A 72 10.82 -4.28 7.26
CA ILE A 72 11.99 -3.96 8.10
C ILE A 72 12.99 -3.22 7.20
N VAL A 73 13.44 -2.09 7.68
CA VAL A 73 14.46 -1.26 7.03
C VAL A 73 15.70 -1.20 7.93
N ASP A 74 16.84 -1.59 7.41
CA ASP A 74 18.13 -1.52 8.09
C ASP A 74 19.06 -0.61 7.30
N GLN A 75 19.56 0.46 7.94
CA GLN A 75 20.42 1.46 7.31
C GLN A 75 19.86 2.02 5.99
N GLY A 76 18.55 2.19 5.90
CA GLY A 76 17.86 2.70 4.72
C GLY A 76 17.53 1.64 3.65
N ALA A 77 17.97 0.40 3.82
CA ALA A 77 17.65 -0.71 2.93
C ALA A 77 16.51 -1.57 3.49
N ILE A 78 15.55 -1.98 2.65
CA ILE A 78 14.53 -2.95 3.04
C ILE A 78 15.19 -4.33 3.15
N VAL A 79 15.11 -4.93 4.34
CA VAL A 79 15.75 -6.23 4.61
C VAL A 79 14.75 -7.35 4.82
N ASP A 80 13.49 -7.04 5.14
CA ASP A 80 12.45 -8.05 5.26
C ASP A 80 11.06 -7.47 5.01
N VAL A 81 10.12 -8.32 4.58
CA VAL A 81 8.73 -7.94 4.27
C VAL A 81 7.78 -9.04 4.73
N CYS A 82 6.72 -8.67 5.42
CA CYS A 82 5.66 -9.60 5.81
C CYS A 82 4.28 -8.98 5.67
N ALA A 83 3.42 -9.63 4.90
CA ALA A 83 2.00 -9.27 4.75
C ALA A 83 1.05 -10.35 5.30
N GLU A 84 1.59 -11.40 5.87
CA GLU A 84 0.84 -12.47 6.50
C GLU A 84 0.54 -12.13 7.95
N PRO A 85 -0.73 -12.13 8.39
CA PRO A 85 -1.05 -11.84 9.78
C PRO A 85 -0.45 -12.89 10.72
N GLY A 86 0.12 -12.42 11.83
CA GLY A 86 0.72 -13.32 12.78
C GLY A 86 1.74 -12.64 13.70
N ALA A 87 2.37 -13.44 14.55
CA ALA A 87 3.51 -13.00 15.34
C ALA A 87 4.76 -13.76 14.91
N TYR A 88 5.81 -13.02 14.69
CA TYR A 88 7.07 -13.49 14.12
C TYR A 88 8.22 -13.19 15.09
N THR A 89 9.20 -14.08 15.16
CA THR A 89 10.42 -13.83 15.91
C THR A 89 11.50 -13.30 14.98
N TYR A 90 12.09 -12.17 15.33
CA TYR A 90 13.22 -11.60 14.60
C TYR A 90 14.48 -12.41 14.90
N ASP A 91 15.12 -12.95 13.88
CA ASP A 91 16.34 -13.76 13.98
C ASP A 91 17.40 -13.27 12.99
N THR A 92 18.44 -12.65 13.53
CA THR A 92 19.55 -12.09 12.74
C THR A 92 20.46 -13.14 12.11
N SER A 93 20.33 -14.42 12.49
CA SER A 93 21.12 -15.50 11.91
C SER A 93 20.56 -16.01 10.56
N THR A 94 19.38 -15.55 10.18
CA THR A 94 18.68 -16.00 8.95
C THR A 94 18.79 -14.96 7.84
N GLU A 95 18.66 -15.41 6.60
CA GLU A 95 18.66 -14.51 5.45
C GLU A 95 17.33 -13.73 5.31
N PRO A 96 17.36 -12.53 4.70
CA PRO A 96 16.15 -11.77 4.37
C PRO A 96 15.12 -12.59 3.59
N SER A 97 13.85 -12.40 3.89
CA SER A 97 12.77 -13.16 3.29
C SER A 97 11.52 -12.32 3.03
N VAL A 98 10.60 -12.92 2.27
CA VAL A 98 9.29 -12.31 1.97
C VAL A 98 8.18 -13.28 2.39
N PHE A 99 7.30 -12.81 3.26
CA PHE A 99 6.04 -13.48 3.59
C PHE A 99 4.89 -12.69 2.92
N THR A 100 4.39 -13.21 1.80
CA THR A 100 3.50 -12.47 0.89
C THR A 100 2.02 -12.79 1.06
N GLY A 101 1.59 -13.37 2.15
CA GLY A 101 0.19 -13.73 2.35
C GLY A 101 -0.77 -12.66 1.81
N GLY A 102 -1.45 -12.95 0.70
CA GLY A 102 -2.46 -12.09 0.11
C GLY A 102 -2.00 -10.94 -0.80
N LEU A 103 -0.72 -10.59 -0.86
CA LEU A 103 -0.21 -9.50 -1.72
C LEU A 103 0.45 -9.95 -3.03
N GLY A 104 0.57 -11.25 -3.23
CA GLY A 104 0.87 -11.85 -4.53
C GLY A 104 2.30 -11.69 -5.05
N ALA A 105 2.48 -12.13 -6.30
CA ALA A 105 3.79 -12.23 -6.95
C ALA A 105 4.50 -10.88 -7.18
N GLY A 106 3.77 -9.78 -7.25
CA GLY A 106 4.34 -8.44 -7.47
C GLY A 106 5.24 -7.99 -6.32
N LEU A 107 4.79 -8.16 -5.08
CA LEU A 107 5.56 -7.81 -3.89
C LEU A 107 6.85 -8.66 -3.78
N ALA A 108 6.74 -9.97 -4.04
CA ALA A 108 7.89 -10.86 -4.06
C ALA A 108 8.92 -10.46 -5.14
N ALA A 109 8.46 -10.12 -6.34
CA ALA A 109 9.31 -9.66 -7.43
C ALA A 109 10.01 -8.33 -7.10
N SER A 110 9.30 -7.38 -6.52
CA SER A 110 9.85 -6.10 -6.07
C SER A 110 10.94 -6.30 -5.01
N PHE A 111 10.72 -7.21 -4.07
CA PHE A 111 11.70 -7.51 -3.03
C PHE A 111 12.95 -8.21 -3.58
N GLU A 112 12.81 -9.21 -4.45
CA GLU A 112 13.96 -9.91 -5.05
C GLU A 112 14.81 -8.97 -5.91
N GLN A 113 14.20 -8.05 -6.67
CA GLN A 113 14.93 -7.01 -7.40
C GLN A 113 15.71 -6.09 -6.47
N PHE A 114 15.18 -5.86 -5.29
CA PHE A 114 15.81 -5.01 -4.29
C PHE A 114 16.96 -5.72 -3.59
N LYS A 115 16.75 -6.95 -3.14
CA LYS A 115 17.74 -7.80 -2.46
C LYS A 115 19.03 -8.00 -3.29
N ALA A 116 18.88 -8.16 -4.58
CA ALA A 116 20.03 -8.38 -5.49
C ALA A 116 21.01 -7.19 -5.57
N ARG A 117 20.64 -6.01 -5.05
CA ARG A 117 21.45 -4.80 -5.10
C ARG A 117 22.27 -4.53 -3.84
N PHE A 118 22.08 -5.30 -2.77
CA PHE A 118 22.74 -5.07 -1.49
C PHE A 118 23.69 -6.19 -1.11
N THR A 119 24.97 -5.83 -1.02
CA THR A 119 25.98 -6.65 -0.35
C THR A 119 26.26 -6.02 1.01
N TYR A 120 26.00 -6.75 2.09
CA TYR A 120 26.24 -6.25 3.43
C TYR A 120 27.74 -5.99 3.67
N GLY A 121 28.07 -4.77 3.98
CA GLY A 121 29.41 -4.36 4.41
C GLY A 121 29.38 -3.94 5.87
N GLY A 122 30.00 -4.76 6.74
CA GLY A 122 30.63 -4.38 8.00
C GLY A 122 29.77 -3.79 9.12
N VAL A 123 30.00 -4.30 10.29
CA VAL A 123 29.37 -3.97 11.58
C VAL A 123 29.55 -2.50 11.95
N THR A 124 28.47 -1.75 11.99
CA THR A 124 28.35 -0.47 12.72
C THR A 124 26.92 -0.31 13.21
N ALA A 125 26.69 0.57 14.18
CA ALA A 125 25.39 0.79 14.81
C ALA A 125 24.22 0.74 13.79
N HIS A 126 23.38 -0.28 13.90
CA HIS A 126 22.27 -0.49 12.99
C HIS A 126 21.15 0.50 13.29
N ASP A 127 20.72 1.28 12.30
CA ASP A 127 19.48 2.06 12.33
C ASP A 127 18.37 1.21 11.70
N GLN A 128 17.71 0.40 12.52
CA GLN A 128 16.67 -0.52 12.12
C GLN A 128 15.30 0.07 12.42
N ARG A 129 14.41 0.06 11.44
CA ARG A 129 13.06 0.61 11.56
C ARG A 129 12.05 -0.37 11.01
N ILE A 130 10.89 -0.42 11.66
CA ILE A 130 9.75 -1.20 11.19
C ILE A 130 8.67 -0.22 10.74
N TYR A 131 8.13 -0.45 9.55
CA TYR A 131 7.00 0.30 9.01
C TYR A 131 5.86 -0.64 8.69
N TYR A 132 4.65 -0.21 9.01
CA TYR A 132 3.41 -0.91 8.72
C TYR A 132 2.63 -0.13 7.67
N PHE A 133 2.20 -0.82 6.63
CA PHE A 133 1.43 -0.29 5.51
C PHE A 133 -0.01 -0.79 5.62
N ASN A 134 -0.95 0.12 5.42
CA ASN A 134 -2.36 -0.23 5.34
C ASN A 134 -2.64 -0.86 3.98
N THR A 135 -3.02 -2.14 3.96
CA THR A 135 -3.36 -2.89 2.74
C THR A 135 -4.86 -3.03 2.53
N LYS A 136 -5.68 -2.39 3.38
CA LYS A 136 -7.13 -2.30 3.20
C LYS A 136 -7.46 -1.31 2.09
N ASP A 137 -8.69 -1.35 1.60
CA ASP A 137 -9.18 -0.36 0.66
C ASP A 137 -9.32 1.02 1.32
N ILE A 138 -8.73 2.02 0.71
CA ILE A 138 -8.85 3.43 1.09
C ILE A 138 -10.04 4.00 0.35
N ILE A 139 -11.15 4.13 1.05
CA ILE A 139 -12.46 4.52 0.51
C ILE A 139 -12.76 6.00 0.74
N GLY A 140 -13.79 6.52 0.06
CA GLY A 140 -14.31 7.88 0.29
C GLY A 140 -13.46 8.98 -0.36
N ASN A 141 -12.62 8.65 -1.33
CA ASN A 141 -11.82 9.64 -2.05
C ASN A 141 -12.70 10.35 -3.08
N LYS A 142 -12.91 11.63 -2.92
CA LYS A 142 -13.79 12.41 -3.80
C LYS A 142 -13.05 12.93 -5.02
N TYR A 143 -13.74 12.88 -6.16
CA TYR A 143 -13.28 13.53 -7.39
C TYR A 143 -14.41 14.32 -8.03
N GLY A 144 -14.06 15.26 -8.90
CA GLY A 144 -15.00 16.03 -9.70
C GLY A 144 -14.28 16.74 -10.83
N THR A 145 -14.85 16.71 -12.02
CA THR A 145 -14.30 17.36 -13.20
C THR A 145 -14.67 18.84 -13.21
N ALA A 146 -13.72 19.72 -12.90
CA ALA A 146 -13.92 21.17 -13.01
C ALA A 146 -14.18 21.59 -14.46
N ASN A 147 -13.42 21.00 -15.40
CA ASN A 147 -13.61 21.15 -16.84
C ASN A 147 -14.31 19.92 -17.41
N PRO A 148 -15.20 20.08 -18.41
CA PRO A 148 -15.81 18.95 -19.09
C PRO A 148 -14.77 18.05 -19.74
N VAL A 149 -15.00 16.73 -19.69
CA VAL A 149 -14.18 15.73 -20.35
C VAL A 149 -14.84 15.33 -21.65
N PRO A 150 -14.12 15.28 -22.79
CA PRO A 150 -14.67 14.81 -24.04
C PRO A 150 -15.11 13.35 -23.96
N PHE A 151 -16.29 13.06 -24.51
CA PHE A 151 -16.82 11.71 -24.64
C PHE A 151 -17.39 11.55 -26.06
N ARG A 152 -16.83 10.60 -26.80
CA ARG A 152 -17.31 10.30 -28.16
C ARG A 152 -18.54 9.41 -28.11
N VAL A 153 -19.60 9.83 -28.70
CA VAL A 153 -20.85 9.07 -28.87
C VAL A 153 -20.91 8.52 -30.28
N VAL A 154 -20.88 7.19 -30.40
CA VAL A 154 -21.00 6.49 -31.67
C VAL A 154 -22.25 5.63 -31.66
N ASP A 155 -23.19 5.85 -32.58
CA ASP A 155 -24.30 4.95 -32.82
C ASP A 155 -24.29 4.55 -34.34
N LYS A 156 -23.78 3.32 -34.56
CA LYS A 156 -23.65 2.79 -35.94
C LYS A 156 -24.98 2.55 -36.63
N ASN A 157 -26.08 2.39 -35.88
CA ASN A 157 -27.40 2.11 -36.45
C ASN A 157 -28.00 3.33 -37.14
N ILE A 158 -27.68 4.52 -36.64
CA ILE A 158 -28.18 5.79 -37.20
C ILE A 158 -27.08 6.65 -37.80
N GLY A 159 -25.84 6.13 -37.89
CA GLY A 159 -24.69 6.85 -38.43
C GLY A 159 -24.27 8.07 -37.59
N LEU A 160 -24.57 8.09 -36.31
CA LEU A 160 -24.20 9.17 -35.40
C LEU A 160 -22.77 9.00 -34.91
N ASP A 161 -21.96 10.04 -35.07
CA ASP A 161 -20.59 10.10 -34.49
C ASP A 161 -20.35 11.55 -34.07
N VAL A 162 -20.46 11.82 -32.78
CA VAL A 162 -20.33 13.17 -32.25
C VAL A 162 -19.56 13.15 -30.93
N ASP A 163 -18.78 14.20 -30.67
CA ASP A 163 -18.16 14.44 -29.40
C ASP A 163 -19.07 15.30 -28.52
N ILE A 164 -19.30 14.84 -27.29
CA ILE A 164 -19.99 15.61 -26.25
C ILE A 164 -19.02 15.93 -25.13
N ALA A 165 -19.34 16.91 -24.32
CA ALA A 165 -18.57 17.30 -23.17
C ALA A 165 -19.34 16.92 -21.91
N ILE A 166 -18.77 16.02 -21.10
CA ILE A 166 -19.41 15.54 -19.87
C ILE A 166 -18.67 16.03 -18.64
N ARG A 167 -19.43 16.32 -17.59
CA ARG A 167 -18.90 16.57 -16.25
C ARG A 167 -19.38 15.47 -15.35
N CYS A 168 -18.49 14.95 -14.53
CA CYS A 168 -18.85 13.95 -13.54
C CYS A 168 -18.20 14.23 -12.20
N PHE A 169 -18.83 13.75 -11.16
CA PHE A 169 -18.26 13.71 -9.83
C PHE A 169 -18.70 12.43 -9.11
N GLY A 170 -17.91 12.03 -8.13
CA GLY A 170 -18.18 10.82 -7.37
C GLY A 170 -17.06 10.51 -6.40
N GLU A 171 -16.94 9.23 -6.09
CA GLU A 171 -15.93 8.71 -5.18
C GLU A 171 -15.19 7.55 -5.81
N TYR A 172 -13.94 7.37 -5.40
CA TYR A 172 -13.14 6.23 -5.80
C TYR A 172 -12.46 5.60 -4.59
N ALA A 173 -12.02 4.36 -4.75
CA ALA A 173 -11.23 3.66 -3.78
C ALA A 173 -9.95 3.12 -4.42
N TYR A 174 -8.91 3.02 -3.62
CA TYR A 174 -7.65 2.43 -4.00
C TYR A 174 -7.05 1.65 -2.84
N ARG A 175 -6.06 0.82 -3.13
CA ARG A 175 -5.34 0.01 -2.14
C ARG A 175 -3.85 0.02 -2.44
N LEU A 176 -3.03 -0.07 -1.38
CA LEU A 176 -1.60 -0.33 -1.53
C LEU A 176 -1.40 -1.81 -1.87
N SER A 177 -1.02 -2.08 -3.10
CA SER A 177 -0.76 -3.44 -3.62
C SER A 177 0.72 -3.82 -3.52
N ASP A 178 1.62 -2.83 -3.54
CA ASP A 178 3.06 -3.02 -3.38
C ASP A 178 3.63 -1.98 -2.40
N PRO A 179 3.67 -2.31 -1.10
CA PRO A 179 4.25 -1.46 -0.06
C PRO A 179 5.73 -1.09 -0.28
N ILE A 180 6.50 -1.94 -0.97
CA ILE A 180 7.92 -1.69 -1.27
C ILE A 180 8.05 -0.52 -2.25
N LEU A 181 7.28 -0.55 -3.34
CA LEU A 181 7.26 0.55 -4.30
C LEU A 181 6.76 1.84 -3.66
N PHE A 182 5.72 1.75 -2.82
CA PHE A 182 5.21 2.91 -2.09
C PHE A 182 6.26 3.49 -1.14
N TYR A 183 6.95 2.66 -0.37
CA TYR A 183 8.03 3.10 0.50
C TYR A 183 9.13 3.80 -0.30
N LYS A 184 9.59 3.16 -1.36
CA LYS A 184 10.74 3.63 -2.15
C LYS A 184 10.48 4.93 -2.88
N ASN A 185 9.29 5.09 -3.46
CA ASN A 185 9.00 6.15 -4.40
C ASN A 185 8.14 7.28 -3.81
N ILE A 186 7.45 7.04 -2.69
CA ILE A 186 6.46 7.97 -2.15
C ILE A 186 6.82 8.40 -0.72
N CYS A 187 6.76 7.48 0.26
CA CYS A 187 6.81 7.88 1.65
C CYS A 187 8.23 7.91 2.25
N GLY A 188 9.13 7.01 1.82
CA GLY A 188 10.44 6.87 2.44
C GLY A 188 10.34 6.66 3.95
N ASN A 189 11.33 7.17 4.68
CA ASN A 189 11.32 7.14 6.14
C ASN A 189 10.29 8.13 6.70
N VAL A 190 9.28 7.62 7.40
CA VAL A 190 8.32 8.41 8.16
C VAL A 190 8.65 8.37 9.65
N ASN A 191 8.41 9.46 10.36
CA ASN A 191 8.66 9.51 11.80
C ASN A 191 7.48 9.00 12.62
N THR A 192 6.26 9.28 12.16
CA THR A 192 5.01 8.85 12.80
C THR A 192 4.11 8.19 11.78
N ASP A 193 3.26 8.97 11.13
CA ASP A 193 2.27 8.50 10.15
C ASP A 193 2.49 9.20 8.81
N TYR A 194 2.23 8.46 7.73
CA TYR A 194 2.02 8.99 6.40
C TYR A 194 0.54 8.86 6.07
N THR A 195 -0.12 9.99 5.96
CA THR A 195 -1.57 10.07 5.78
C THR A 195 -1.96 10.32 4.33
N GLN A 196 -3.18 9.96 3.99
CA GLN A 196 -3.78 10.06 2.65
C GLN A 196 -3.69 11.48 2.07
N ASP A 197 -3.89 12.52 2.90
CA ASP A 197 -3.88 13.92 2.47
C ASP A 197 -2.57 14.34 1.78
N ARG A 198 -1.46 13.67 2.11
CA ARG A 198 -0.15 13.97 1.50
C ARG A 198 -0.07 13.59 0.02
N ILE A 199 -0.85 12.61 -0.43
CA ILE A 199 -0.82 12.13 -1.82
C ILE A 199 -2.14 12.38 -2.55
N GLU A 200 -3.23 12.72 -1.84
CA GLU A 200 -4.58 12.85 -2.39
C GLU A 200 -4.63 13.77 -3.61
N ASN A 201 -4.01 14.93 -3.54
CA ASN A 201 -4.05 15.89 -4.65
C ASN A 201 -3.36 15.35 -5.91
N GLN A 202 -2.26 14.62 -5.75
CA GLN A 202 -1.55 13.98 -6.86
C GLN A 202 -2.42 12.90 -7.49
N LEU A 203 -2.96 11.99 -6.67
CA LEU A 203 -3.83 10.92 -7.15
C LEU A 203 -5.08 11.47 -7.85
N ARG A 204 -5.70 12.50 -7.30
CA ARG A 204 -6.86 13.16 -7.92
C ARG A 204 -6.52 13.76 -9.28
N THR A 205 -5.37 14.43 -9.42
CA THR A 205 -4.95 15.03 -10.67
C THR A 205 -4.68 13.97 -11.74
N GLU A 206 -3.99 12.90 -11.38
CA GLU A 206 -3.71 11.79 -12.30
C GLU A 206 -5.00 11.05 -12.69
N LEU A 207 -5.92 10.82 -11.74
CA LEU A 207 -7.23 10.25 -12.01
C LEU A 207 -8.01 11.08 -13.03
N LEU A 208 -8.10 12.40 -12.82
CA LEU A 208 -8.81 13.31 -13.75
C LEU A 208 -8.20 13.30 -15.15
N THR A 209 -6.88 13.17 -15.25
CA THR A 209 -6.17 13.02 -16.52
C THR A 209 -6.50 11.67 -17.18
N ALA A 210 -6.60 10.60 -16.41
CA ALA A 210 -6.91 9.27 -16.89
C ALA A 210 -8.37 9.07 -17.31
N LEU A 211 -9.28 9.92 -16.85
CA LEU A 211 -10.71 9.82 -17.21
C LEU A 211 -10.95 9.94 -18.72
N GLN A 212 -10.25 10.82 -19.42
CA GLN A 212 -10.46 11.01 -20.84
C GLN A 212 -10.13 9.75 -21.67
N PRO A 213 -8.93 9.13 -21.56
CA PRO A 213 -8.66 7.88 -22.26
C PRO A 213 -9.52 6.70 -21.76
N ALA A 214 -9.91 6.67 -20.47
CA ALA A 214 -10.81 5.65 -19.96
C ALA A 214 -12.22 5.78 -20.58
N PHE A 215 -12.75 6.99 -20.70
CA PHE A 215 -14.02 7.23 -21.41
C PHE A 215 -13.91 6.90 -22.90
N GLY A 216 -12.76 7.11 -23.52
CA GLY A 216 -12.49 6.67 -24.89
C GLY A 216 -12.67 5.17 -25.05
N LYS A 217 -12.09 4.37 -24.16
CA LYS A 217 -12.25 2.89 -24.14
C LYS A 217 -13.71 2.48 -23.97
N ILE A 218 -14.44 3.11 -23.05
CA ILE A 218 -15.88 2.85 -22.84
C ILE A 218 -16.69 3.18 -24.09
N SER A 219 -16.38 4.28 -24.76
CA SER A 219 -17.02 4.63 -26.03
C SER A 219 -16.76 3.61 -27.14
N GLU A 220 -15.52 3.10 -27.26
CA GLU A 220 -15.16 2.05 -28.23
C GLU A 220 -15.91 0.75 -28.01
N MET A 221 -16.29 0.44 -26.76
CA MET A 221 -17.16 -0.71 -26.39
C MET A 221 -18.62 -0.50 -26.86
N GLY A 222 -18.98 0.66 -27.40
CA GLY A 222 -20.33 0.98 -27.84
C GLY A 222 -21.29 1.33 -26.70
N ILE A 223 -20.79 1.61 -25.52
CA ILE A 223 -21.58 2.00 -24.35
C ILE A 223 -22.01 3.45 -24.50
N ARG A 224 -23.33 3.69 -24.45
CA ARG A 224 -23.88 5.05 -24.51
C ARG A 224 -23.54 5.83 -23.25
N TYR A 225 -23.30 7.16 -23.41
CA TYR A 225 -22.98 8.03 -22.28
C TYR A 225 -24.01 7.93 -21.12
N SER A 226 -25.30 7.84 -21.46
CA SER A 226 -26.39 7.70 -20.48
C SER A 226 -26.35 6.39 -19.69
N SER A 227 -25.63 5.38 -20.18
CA SER A 227 -25.47 4.08 -19.53
C SER A 227 -24.13 3.96 -18.77
N VAL A 228 -23.22 4.91 -18.89
CA VAL A 228 -21.89 4.88 -18.25
C VAL A 228 -22.00 4.72 -16.74
N VAL A 229 -23.01 5.32 -16.12
CA VAL A 229 -23.30 5.20 -14.67
C VAL A 229 -23.53 3.75 -14.25
N ASN A 230 -24.03 2.89 -15.14
CA ASN A 230 -24.26 1.47 -14.92
C ASN A 230 -23.04 0.60 -15.24
N HIS A 231 -22.00 1.18 -15.83
CA HIS A 231 -20.76 0.51 -16.25
C HIS A 231 -19.53 0.97 -15.45
N THR A 232 -19.73 1.24 -14.16
CA THR A 232 -18.65 1.72 -13.27
C THR A 232 -17.53 0.69 -13.10
N THR A 233 -17.85 -0.61 -13.16
CA THR A 233 -16.84 -1.69 -13.13
C THR A 233 -15.96 -1.67 -14.37
N ASP A 234 -16.55 -1.52 -15.57
CA ASP A 234 -15.79 -1.46 -16.81
C ASP A 234 -14.92 -0.21 -16.85
N LEU A 235 -15.42 0.89 -16.31
CA LEU A 235 -14.65 2.12 -16.18
C LEU A 235 -13.51 1.99 -15.17
N ALA A 236 -13.69 1.28 -14.05
CA ALA A 236 -12.63 0.99 -13.10
C ALA A 236 -11.52 0.13 -13.73
N ILE A 237 -11.88 -0.86 -14.56
CA ILE A 237 -10.91 -1.65 -15.32
C ILE A 237 -10.14 -0.76 -16.30
N ALA A 238 -10.84 0.07 -17.09
CA ALA A 238 -10.22 0.99 -18.04
C ALA A 238 -9.27 1.99 -17.36
N LEU A 239 -9.65 2.50 -16.17
CA LEU A 239 -8.82 3.39 -15.37
C LEU A 239 -7.57 2.67 -14.83
N ASN A 240 -7.70 1.42 -14.34
CA ASN A 240 -6.55 0.63 -13.92
C ASN A 240 -5.55 0.41 -15.05
N GLU A 241 -6.02 0.14 -16.26
CA GLU A 241 -5.13 0.00 -17.43
C GLU A 241 -4.40 1.30 -17.75
N VAL A 242 -5.10 2.44 -17.74
CA VAL A 242 -4.50 3.76 -18.01
C VAL A 242 -3.52 4.18 -16.92
N LEU A 243 -3.81 3.87 -15.66
CA LEU A 243 -3.01 4.25 -14.50
C LEU A 243 -1.93 3.22 -14.15
N SER A 244 -1.85 2.09 -14.86
CA SER A 244 -0.94 0.98 -14.52
C SER A 244 0.52 1.41 -14.40
N ASP A 245 1.00 2.27 -15.29
CA ASP A 245 2.39 2.73 -15.33
C ASP A 245 2.72 3.74 -14.23
N SER A 246 1.74 4.54 -13.81
CA SER A 246 1.92 5.54 -12.75
C SER A 246 1.58 4.97 -11.37
N TRP A 247 0.35 4.51 -11.19
CA TRP A 247 -0.10 4.03 -9.89
C TRP A 247 0.46 2.64 -9.56
N GLY A 248 0.35 1.70 -10.52
CA GLY A 248 0.83 0.33 -10.32
C GLY A 248 2.35 0.26 -10.24
N ALA A 249 3.03 0.61 -11.34
CA ALA A 249 4.46 0.39 -11.47
C ALA A 249 5.34 1.37 -10.66
N LYS A 250 4.86 2.60 -10.40
CA LYS A 250 5.63 3.57 -9.62
C LYS A 250 5.25 3.62 -8.16
N TYR A 251 3.94 3.64 -7.86
CA TYR A 251 3.47 3.88 -6.49
C TYR A 251 3.07 2.61 -5.76
N GLY A 252 2.89 1.50 -6.48
CA GLY A 252 2.39 0.26 -5.88
C GLY A 252 0.94 0.39 -5.42
N ILE A 253 0.14 1.20 -6.11
CA ILE A 253 -1.28 1.46 -5.83
C ILE A 253 -2.12 0.81 -6.92
N VAL A 254 -3.21 0.17 -6.52
CA VAL A 254 -4.23 -0.34 -7.44
C VAL A 254 -5.57 0.34 -7.18
N PHE A 255 -6.24 0.67 -8.24
CA PHE A 255 -7.57 1.23 -8.22
C PHE A 255 -8.59 0.11 -7.97
N THR A 256 -9.43 0.21 -6.93
CA THR A 256 -10.32 -0.88 -6.52
C THR A 256 -11.79 -0.62 -6.82
N ALA A 257 -12.21 0.63 -6.77
CA ALA A 257 -13.60 0.98 -7.07
C ALA A 257 -13.74 2.40 -7.63
N PHE A 258 -14.74 2.59 -8.48
CA PHE A 258 -15.11 3.88 -9.04
C PHE A 258 -16.63 4.05 -9.00
N GLY A 259 -17.07 5.12 -8.37
CA GLY A 259 -18.47 5.49 -8.31
C GLY A 259 -18.72 6.84 -9.01
N ILE A 260 -19.81 6.93 -9.78
CA ILE A 260 -20.27 8.17 -10.38
C ILE A 260 -21.56 8.57 -9.67
N SER A 261 -21.54 9.68 -8.95
CA SER A 261 -22.74 10.23 -8.28
C SER A 261 -23.58 11.06 -9.22
N SER A 262 -22.96 11.71 -10.20
CA SER A 262 -23.64 12.44 -11.28
C SER A 262 -22.75 12.53 -12.51
N LEU A 263 -23.38 12.51 -13.65
CA LEU A 263 -22.77 12.62 -14.98
C LEU A 263 -23.48 13.73 -15.78
#